data_60ce027021d430f917829cd66c51a95e
#
_entry.id   60ce027021d430f917829cd66c51a95e
#
_cell.length_a   1.000
_cell.length_b   1.000
_cell.length_c   1.000
_cell.angle_alpha   90.00
_cell.angle_beta   90.00
_cell.angle_gamma   90.00
#
_symmetry.space_group_name_H-M   'P 1'
#
loop_
_entity.id
_entity.type
_entity.pdbx_description
1 polymer ?
#
loop_
_entity_poly.entity_id
_entity_poly.type
_entity_poly.pdbx_seq_one_letter_code
_entity_poly.pdbx_strand_id
1 'polypeptide(L)'
;QRSLVGSEMCIRDRVTGEVVSLLRTGGYQSCCQNCGQTVETDACIMAGVPSLLCDSCYQQLGHNQEQIQQESAGKPENVLAGVVGALLGCLLGVGCIVLLGQLGYVAALSGIVLAVCTLKGYELLGGRLSTKGIVIACVLMLAMTYVGYRLDWAITVAKYFEASLTDSYRAIPYLIDEEILDGGVYTGELIKLYAFTLIGAIPTIISSVKNRKMAKVTYRMQSQRAVNSTPEF
;
A
#
# COMPACT_ATOMS: atom_id res chain seq x y z
N GLN A 1 21.96 19.90 22.75
CA GLN A 1 20.97 18.88 22.32
C GLN A 1 21.57 17.47 22.09
N ARG A 2 22.89 17.30 21.88
CA ARG A 2 23.55 16.00 21.75
C ARG A 2 23.70 15.21 23.06
N SER A 3 23.67 15.87 24.20
CA SER A 3 23.90 15.26 25.54
C SER A 3 22.68 14.43 26.03
N LEU A 4 21.45 14.83 25.70
CA LEU A 4 20.23 14.16 26.17
C LEU A 4 19.99 12.81 25.48
N VAL A 5 20.30 12.70 24.20
CA VAL A 5 20.13 11.45 23.42
C VAL A 5 21.05 10.33 23.94
N GLY A 6 22.27 10.68 24.37
CA GLY A 6 23.20 9.71 24.95
C GLY A 6 22.77 9.19 26.33
N SER A 7 22.13 10.01 27.17
CA SER A 7 21.68 9.59 28.49
C SER A 7 20.45 8.70 28.45
N GLU A 8 19.49 8.97 27.57
CA GLU A 8 18.30 8.12 27.38
C GLU A 8 18.66 6.74 26.82
N MET A 9 19.62 6.68 25.91
CA MET A 9 20.12 5.44 25.34
C MET A 9 20.80 4.57 26.41
N CYS A 10 21.65 5.18 27.29
CA CYS A 10 22.28 4.46 28.40
C CYS A 10 21.27 3.96 29.45
N ILE A 11 20.22 4.72 29.75
CA ILE A 11 19.18 4.31 30.71
C ILE A 11 18.40 3.13 30.14
N ARG A 12 18.01 3.20 28.88
CA ARG A 12 17.27 2.12 28.21
C ARG A 12 18.10 0.83 28.15
N ASP A 13 19.38 0.91 27.82
CA ASP A 13 20.26 -0.25 27.75
C ASP A 13 20.48 -0.88 29.15
N ARG A 14 20.57 -0.07 30.20
CA ARG A 14 20.68 -0.57 31.56
C ARG A 14 19.41 -1.29 32.00
N VAL A 15 18.23 -0.69 31.80
CA VAL A 15 16.94 -1.29 32.18
C VAL A 15 16.71 -2.59 31.40
N THR A 16 17.00 -2.61 30.09
CA THR A 16 16.88 -3.84 29.29
C THR A 16 17.84 -4.92 29.75
N GLY A 17 19.08 -4.56 30.15
CA GLY A 17 20.06 -5.50 30.71
C GLY A 17 19.59 -6.13 32.02
N GLU A 18 19.05 -5.34 32.95
CA GLU A 18 18.49 -5.83 34.20
C GLU A 18 17.29 -6.76 33.98
N VAL A 19 16.36 -6.39 33.09
CA VAL A 19 15.21 -7.25 32.73
C VAL A 19 15.68 -8.58 32.15
N VAL A 20 16.65 -8.57 31.23
CA VAL A 20 17.21 -9.80 30.63
C VAL A 20 17.87 -10.67 31.71
N SER A 21 18.60 -10.06 32.66
CA SER A 21 19.23 -10.82 33.76
C SER A 21 18.21 -11.48 34.69
N LEU A 22 17.14 -10.76 35.01
CA LEU A 22 16.02 -11.29 35.83
C LEU A 22 15.28 -12.44 35.10
N LEU A 23 15.05 -12.31 33.81
CA LEU A 23 14.45 -13.38 33.02
C LEU A 23 15.33 -14.63 32.97
N ARG A 24 16.65 -14.49 32.84
CA ARG A 24 17.60 -15.60 32.87
C ARG A 24 17.62 -16.30 34.22
N THR A 25 17.59 -15.56 35.33
CA THR A 25 17.49 -16.15 36.68
C THR A 25 16.14 -16.83 36.93
N GLY A 26 15.08 -16.38 36.25
CA GLY A 26 13.76 -17.02 36.23
C GLY A 26 13.67 -18.27 35.34
N GLY A 27 14.78 -18.71 34.71
CA GLY A 27 14.81 -19.90 33.83
C GLY A 27 14.32 -19.67 32.41
N TYR A 28 14.05 -18.41 32.03
CA TYR A 28 13.65 -18.12 30.66
C TYR A 28 14.86 -18.20 29.72
N GLN A 29 14.69 -18.89 28.61
CA GLN A 29 15.71 -19.05 27.57
C GLN A 29 15.25 -18.41 26.25
N SER A 30 16.23 -17.94 25.47
CA SER A 30 15.95 -17.45 24.12
C SER A 30 15.49 -18.60 23.22
N CYS A 31 14.43 -18.41 22.47
CA CYS A 31 13.95 -19.37 21.48
C CYS A 31 13.86 -18.72 20.09
N CYS A 32 14.07 -19.54 19.07
CA CYS A 32 13.90 -19.10 17.69
C CYS A 32 12.41 -18.88 17.38
N GLN A 33 12.06 -17.71 16.86
CA GLN A 33 10.67 -17.38 16.53
C GLN A 33 10.10 -18.20 15.38
N ASN A 34 10.96 -18.86 14.58
CA ASN A 34 10.50 -19.66 13.44
C ASN A 34 10.34 -21.15 13.81
N CYS A 35 11.33 -21.77 14.44
CA CYS A 35 11.28 -23.20 14.79
C CYS A 35 10.87 -23.50 16.25
N GLY A 36 10.80 -22.48 17.10
CA GLY A 36 10.44 -22.62 18.52
C GLY A 36 11.50 -23.29 19.40
N GLN A 37 12.65 -23.69 18.82
CA GLN A 37 13.71 -24.35 19.59
C GLN A 37 14.44 -23.37 20.51
N THR A 38 14.80 -23.85 21.71
CA THR A 38 15.61 -23.13 22.68
C THR A 38 17.09 -23.23 22.27
N VAL A 39 17.51 -22.37 21.36
CA VAL A 39 18.87 -22.31 20.80
C VAL A 39 19.34 -20.85 20.81
N GLU A 40 20.63 -20.67 20.60
CA GLU A 40 21.18 -19.34 20.43
C GLU A 40 20.53 -18.64 19.23
N THR A 41 19.99 -17.42 19.46
CA THR A 41 19.29 -16.66 18.44
C THR A 41 19.94 -15.30 18.26
N ASP A 42 20.07 -14.89 17.01
CA ASP A 42 20.51 -13.55 16.64
C ASP A 42 19.32 -12.67 16.27
N ALA A 43 19.43 -11.39 16.63
CA ALA A 43 18.50 -10.38 16.15
C ALA A 43 18.81 -10.08 14.67
N CYS A 44 17.83 -10.24 13.82
CA CYS A 44 17.93 -9.98 12.39
C CYS A 44 16.71 -9.24 11.87
N ILE A 45 16.86 -8.60 10.73
CA ILE A 45 15.75 -8.04 9.98
C ILE A 45 15.52 -8.93 8.78
N MET A 46 14.33 -9.53 8.70
CA MET A 46 13.90 -10.35 7.58
C MET A 46 12.71 -9.68 6.90
N ALA A 47 12.86 -9.36 5.63
CA ALA A 47 11.83 -8.64 4.88
C ALA A 47 11.33 -7.35 5.56
N GLY A 48 12.22 -6.66 6.28
CA GLY A 48 11.89 -5.45 7.02
C GLY A 48 11.22 -5.67 8.37
N VAL A 49 11.07 -6.92 8.83
CA VAL A 49 10.50 -7.26 10.14
C VAL A 49 11.63 -7.70 11.08
N PRO A 50 11.75 -7.09 12.27
CA PRO A 50 12.71 -7.54 13.26
C PRO A 50 12.30 -8.92 13.82
N SER A 51 13.22 -9.86 13.84
CA SER A 51 12.98 -11.24 14.26
C SER A 51 14.20 -11.81 14.97
N LEU A 52 13.96 -12.73 15.93
CA LEU A 52 14.98 -13.50 16.62
C LEU A 52 15.04 -14.90 15.98
N LEU A 53 16.09 -15.18 15.24
CA LEU A 53 16.23 -16.44 14.50
C LEU A 53 17.53 -17.15 14.87
N CYS A 54 17.49 -18.49 14.85
CA CYS A 54 18.70 -19.29 14.88
C CYS A 54 19.37 -19.29 13.49
N ASP A 55 20.63 -19.66 13.44
CA ASP A 55 21.44 -19.65 12.19
C ASP A 55 20.79 -20.43 11.06
N SER A 56 20.30 -21.64 11.33
CA SER A 56 19.67 -22.49 10.31
C SER A 56 18.40 -21.87 9.75
N CYS A 57 17.54 -21.30 10.61
CA CYS A 57 16.33 -20.62 10.16
C CYS A 57 16.63 -19.33 9.41
N TYR A 58 17.65 -18.58 9.82
CA TYR A 58 18.07 -17.37 9.12
C TYR A 58 18.53 -17.70 7.70
N GLN A 59 19.39 -18.72 7.52
CA GLN A 59 19.87 -19.14 6.21
C GLN A 59 18.73 -19.68 5.33
N GLN A 60 17.86 -20.53 5.88
CA GLN A 60 16.74 -21.12 5.14
C GLN A 60 15.74 -20.04 4.68
N LEU A 61 15.36 -19.12 5.57
CA LEU A 61 14.45 -18.03 5.23
C LEU A 61 15.10 -17.04 4.25
N GLY A 62 16.41 -16.75 4.43
CA GLY A 62 17.18 -15.92 3.50
C GLY A 62 17.20 -16.51 2.09
N HIS A 63 17.51 -17.79 1.98
CA HIS A 63 17.54 -18.49 0.68
C HIS A 63 16.15 -18.53 0.02
N ASN A 64 15.09 -18.85 0.79
CA ASN A 64 13.72 -18.82 0.28
C ASN A 64 13.34 -17.41 -0.21
N GLN A 65 13.78 -16.37 0.51
CA GLN A 65 13.51 -15.00 0.14
C GLN A 65 14.24 -14.58 -1.12
N GLU A 66 15.50 -15.01 -1.30
CA GLU A 66 16.25 -14.81 -2.53
C GLU A 66 15.59 -15.53 -3.71
N GLN A 67 15.12 -16.75 -3.53
CA GLN A 67 14.38 -17.49 -4.55
C GLN A 67 13.09 -16.77 -4.96
N ILE A 68 12.27 -16.32 -4.00
CA ILE A 68 11.05 -15.56 -4.27
C ILE A 68 11.39 -14.25 -5.01
N GLN A 69 12.49 -13.58 -4.63
CA GLN A 69 12.93 -12.36 -5.31
C GLN A 69 13.41 -12.65 -6.74
N GLN A 70 14.15 -13.73 -6.96
CA GLN A 70 14.62 -14.16 -8.28
C GLN A 70 13.45 -14.57 -9.18
N GLU A 71 12.49 -15.34 -8.67
CA GLU A 71 11.26 -15.69 -9.39
C GLU A 71 10.42 -14.46 -9.72
N SER A 72 10.32 -13.53 -8.77
CA SER A 72 9.61 -12.26 -8.98
C SER A 72 10.32 -11.34 -9.96
N ALA A 73 11.66 -11.38 -10.00
CA ALA A 73 12.46 -10.62 -10.95
C ALA A 73 12.45 -11.25 -12.34
N GLY A 74 12.37 -12.58 -12.42
CA GLY A 74 12.32 -13.35 -13.67
C GLY A 74 10.95 -13.36 -14.33
N LYS A 75 9.87 -13.05 -13.62
CA LYS A 75 8.53 -12.94 -14.23
C LYS A 75 8.48 -11.69 -15.11
N PRO A 76 8.36 -11.83 -16.43
CA PRO A 76 8.17 -10.68 -17.30
C PRO A 76 6.91 -9.96 -16.88
N GLU A 77 7.00 -8.64 -16.67
CA GLU A 77 5.81 -7.83 -16.46
C GLU A 77 4.96 -7.87 -17.72
N ASN A 78 3.78 -8.44 -17.62
CA ASN A 78 2.83 -8.39 -18.70
C ASN A 78 2.01 -7.10 -18.59
N VAL A 79 2.54 -6.03 -19.19
CA VAL A 79 1.90 -4.70 -19.15
C VAL A 79 0.49 -4.75 -19.72
N LEU A 80 0.25 -5.54 -20.78
CA LEU A 80 -1.09 -5.67 -21.37
C LEU A 80 -2.07 -6.31 -20.39
N ALA A 81 -1.69 -7.41 -19.74
CA ALA A 81 -2.51 -8.03 -18.71
C ALA A 81 -2.73 -7.10 -17.51
N GLY A 82 -1.70 -6.33 -17.12
CA GLY A 82 -1.79 -5.33 -16.08
C GLY A 82 -2.80 -4.22 -16.40
N VAL A 83 -2.78 -3.71 -17.63
CA VAL A 83 -3.76 -2.70 -18.10
C VAL A 83 -5.18 -3.26 -18.08
N VAL A 84 -5.39 -4.50 -18.54
CA VAL A 84 -6.70 -5.16 -18.47
C VAL A 84 -7.16 -5.31 -17.03
N GLY A 85 -6.25 -5.70 -16.12
CA GLY A 85 -6.54 -5.79 -14.70
C GLY A 85 -6.90 -4.44 -14.07
N ALA A 86 -6.17 -3.39 -14.44
CA ALA A 86 -6.48 -2.03 -13.98
C ALA A 86 -7.84 -1.57 -14.50
N LEU A 87 -8.18 -1.86 -15.76
CA LEU A 87 -9.50 -1.54 -16.33
C LEU A 87 -10.64 -2.24 -15.58
N LEU A 88 -10.50 -3.55 -15.30
CA LEU A 88 -11.48 -4.28 -14.51
C LEU A 88 -11.61 -3.70 -13.09
N GLY A 89 -10.48 -3.36 -12.47
CA GLY A 89 -10.45 -2.67 -11.17
C GLY A 89 -11.14 -1.30 -11.22
N CYS A 90 -10.91 -0.53 -12.30
CA CYS A 90 -11.59 0.74 -12.53
C CYS A 90 -13.10 0.59 -12.71
N LEU A 91 -13.56 -0.42 -13.45
CA LEU A 91 -15.00 -0.66 -13.63
C LEU A 91 -15.69 -0.96 -12.31
N LEU A 92 -15.07 -1.76 -11.45
CA LEU A 92 -15.56 -1.98 -10.08
C LEU A 92 -15.58 -0.67 -9.27
N GLY A 93 -14.53 0.13 -9.38
CA GLY A 93 -14.43 1.43 -8.72
C GLY A 93 -15.49 2.42 -9.20
N VAL A 94 -15.74 2.50 -10.51
CA VAL A 94 -16.81 3.33 -11.10
C VAL A 94 -18.18 2.87 -10.61
N GLY A 95 -18.42 1.55 -10.55
CA GLY A 95 -19.64 1.00 -9.96
C GLY A 95 -19.84 1.47 -8.50
N CYS A 96 -18.77 1.49 -7.71
CA CYS A 96 -18.80 2.04 -6.35
C CYS A 96 -19.08 3.55 -6.31
N ILE A 97 -18.50 4.34 -7.23
CA ILE A 97 -18.78 5.79 -7.33
C ILE A 97 -20.27 6.01 -7.55
N VAL A 98 -20.85 5.33 -8.54
CA VAL A 98 -22.27 5.45 -8.88
C VAL A 98 -23.16 4.99 -7.72
N LEU A 99 -22.87 3.84 -7.11
CA LEU A 99 -23.68 3.32 -5.98
C LEU A 99 -23.65 4.26 -4.79
N LEU A 100 -22.46 4.74 -4.40
CA LEU A 100 -22.30 5.63 -3.25
C LEU A 100 -22.87 7.03 -3.53
N GLY A 101 -22.74 7.53 -4.77
CA GLY A 101 -23.36 8.79 -5.21
C GLY A 101 -24.87 8.74 -5.11
N GLN A 102 -25.50 7.67 -5.61
CA GLN A 102 -26.95 7.49 -5.54
C GLN A 102 -27.48 7.29 -4.10
N LEU A 103 -26.64 6.83 -3.18
CA LEU A 103 -26.96 6.71 -1.75
C LEU A 103 -26.72 8.00 -0.97
N GLY A 104 -26.21 9.07 -1.62
CA GLY A 104 -25.90 10.34 -0.97
C GLY A 104 -24.67 10.30 -0.04
N TYR A 105 -23.87 9.24 -0.13
CA TYR A 105 -22.65 9.14 0.65
C TYR A 105 -21.49 9.95 0.03
N VAL A 106 -20.61 10.43 0.90
CA VAL A 106 -19.50 11.33 0.53
C VAL A 106 -18.57 10.68 -0.49
N ALA A 107 -18.25 11.41 -1.55
CA ALA A 107 -17.34 11.03 -2.64
C ALA A 107 -15.92 10.56 -2.19
N ALA A 108 -15.55 10.82 -0.93
CA ALA A 108 -14.27 10.47 -0.36
C ALA A 108 -13.99 8.95 -0.37
N LEU A 109 -14.96 8.14 0.03
CA LEU A 109 -14.80 6.68 0.09
C LEU A 109 -14.67 6.06 -1.30
N SER A 110 -15.45 6.54 -2.26
CA SER A 110 -15.43 6.02 -3.63
C SER A 110 -14.08 6.21 -4.32
N GLY A 111 -13.43 7.37 -4.11
CA GLY A 111 -12.10 7.64 -4.65
C GLY A 111 -11.02 6.70 -4.09
N ILE A 112 -11.07 6.39 -2.79
CA ILE A 112 -10.13 5.44 -2.17
C ILE A 112 -10.35 4.03 -2.73
N VAL A 113 -11.59 3.58 -2.84
CA VAL A 113 -11.94 2.25 -3.39
C VAL A 113 -11.45 2.14 -4.83
N LEU A 114 -11.72 3.17 -5.67
CA LEU A 114 -11.25 3.21 -7.04
C LEU A 114 -9.72 3.07 -7.12
N ALA A 115 -8.97 3.82 -6.31
CA ALA A 115 -7.50 3.75 -6.30
C ALA A 115 -6.98 2.37 -5.91
N VAL A 116 -7.52 1.79 -4.85
CA VAL A 116 -7.12 0.45 -4.38
C VAL A 116 -7.46 -0.61 -5.43
N CYS A 117 -8.69 -0.59 -5.96
CA CYS A 117 -9.12 -1.58 -6.96
C CYS A 117 -8.30 -1.50 -8.25
N THR A 118 -7.98 -0.29 -8.73
CA THR A 118 -7.19 -0.09 -9.95
C THR A 118 -5.75 -0.61 -9.77
N LEU A 119 -5.09 -0.22 -8.69
CA LEU A 119 -3.70 -0.62 -8.42
C LEU A 119 -3.59 -2.13 -8.13
N LYS A 120 -4.52 -2.68 -7.35
CA LYS A 120 -4.57 -4.12 -7.08
C LYS A 120 -4.98 -4.92 -8.31
N GLY A 121 -5.90 -4.43 -9.13
CA GLY A 121 -6.27 -5.05 -10.40
C GLY A 121 -5.07 -5.15 -11.34
N TYR A 122 -4.28 -4.09 -11.46
CA TYR A 122 -3.03 -4.11 -12.23
C TYR A 122 -2.04 -5.14 -11.68
N GLU A 123 -1.82 -5.16 -10.35
CA GLU A 123 -0.88 -6.07 -9.70
C GLU A 123 -1.27 -7.55 -9.89
N LEU A 124 -2.56 -7.86 -9.80
CA LEU A 124 -3.09 -9.22 -9.92
C LEU A 124 -2.89 -9.82 -11.32
N LEU A 125 -3.18 -9.06 -12.36
CA LEU A 125 -3.09 -9.56 -13.73
C LEU A 125 -1.73 -9.26 -14.40
N GLY A 126 -1.09 -8.15 -14.05
CA GLY A 126 0.24 -7.78 -14.53
C GLY A 126 1.38 -8.55 -13.86
N GLY A 127 1.09 -9.26 -12.75
CA GLY A 127 2.05 -10.05 -11.98
C GLY A 127 3.07 -9.21 -11.21
N ARG A 128 3.32 -7.98 -11.63
CA ARG A 128 4.27 -7.07 -10.99
C ARG A 128 3.87 -5.62 -11.24
N LEU A 129 3.72 -4.84 -10.19
CA LEU A 129 3.44 -3.42 -10.29
C LEU A 129 4.77 -2.64 -10.47
N SER A 130 5.24 -2.38 -11.66
CA SER A 130 6.43 -1.56 -11.91
C SER A 130 6.13 -0.06 -11.77
N THR A 131 7.19 0.77 -11.83
CA THR A 131 6.99 2.22 -11.88
C THR A 131 6.19 2.64 -13.10
N LYS A 132 6.39 1.98 -14.25
CA LYS A 132 5.62 2.21 -15.48
C LYS A 132 4.15 1.81 -15.26
N GLY A 133 3.90 0.67 -14.63
CA GLY A 133 2.56 0.20 -14.28
C GLY A 133 1.82 1.16 -13.35
N ILE A 134 2.50 1.75 -12.36
CA ILE A 134 1.92 2.76 -11.47
C ILE A 134 1.47 3.99 -12.27
N VAL A 135 2.32 4.49 -13.18
CA VAL A 135 1.96 5.66 -14.01
C VAL A 135 0.74 5.37 -14.89
N ILE A 136 0.74 4.20 -15.56
CA ILE A 136 -0.40 3.77 -16.39
C ILE A 136 -1.67 3.66 -15.56
N ALA A 137 -1.61 3.01 -14.40
CA ALA A 137 -2.74 2.87 -13.50
C ALA A 137 -3.26 4.23 -13.00
N CYS A 138 -2.37 5.18 -12.69
CA CYS A 138 -2.76 6.54 -12.29
C CYS A 138 -3.48 7.29 -13.42
N VAL A 139 -2.95 7.25 -14.65
CA VAL A 139 -3.60 7.89 -15.80
C VAL A 139 -4.99 7.28 -16.05
N LEU A 140 -5.07 5.96 -16.00
CA LEU A 140 -6.33 5.24 -16.19
C LEU A 140 -7.35 5.57 -15.10
N MET A 141 -6.89 5.63 -13.84
CA MET A 141 -7.72 6.00 -12.69
C MET A 141 -8.29 7.40 -12.86
N LEU A 142 -7.47 8.40 -13.25
CA LEU A 142 -7.93 9.76 -13.46
C LEU A 142 -8.97 9.85 -14.60
N ALA A 143 -8.74 9.16 -15.71
CA ALA A 143 -9.68 9.11 -16.82
C ALA A 143 -11.02 8.46 -16.39
N MET A 144 -10.95 7.35 -15.67
CA MET A 144 -12.15 6.60 -15.23
C MET A 144 -12.90 7.31 -14.10
N THR A 145 -12.22 8.12 -13.28
CA THR A 145 -12.88 9.01 -12.30
C THR A 145 -13.81 9.99 -13.02
N TYR A 146 -13.33 10.61 -14.11
CA TYR A 146 -14.15 11.52 -14.92
C TYR A 146 -15.37 10.80 -15.54
N VAL A 147 -15.15 9.63 -16.11
CA VAL A 147 -16.22 8.82 -16.71
C VAL A 147 -17.26 8.43 -15.66
N GLY A 148 -16.80 7.97 -14.48
CA GLY A 148 -17.69 7.58 -13.37
C GLY A 148 -18.50 8.74 -12.84
N TYR A 149 -17.88 9.89 -12.65
CA TYR A 149 -18.56 11.12 -12.22
C TYR A 149 -19.63 11.56 -13.22
N ARG A 150 -19.26 11.59 -14.50
CA ARG A 150 -20.19 11.97 -15.56
C ARG A 150 -21.36 10.98 -15.69
N LEU A 151 -21.11 9.70 -15.44
CA LEU A 151 -22.15 8.67 -15.45
C LEU A 151 -23.11 8.83 -14.26
N ASP A 152 -22.64 9.18 -13.09
CA ASP A 152 -23.46 9.44 -11.90
C ASP A 152 -24.41 10.61 -12.13
N TRP A 153 -23.90 11.71 -12.69
CA TRP A 153 -24.74 12.85 -13.11
C TRP A 153 -25.75 12.47 -14.20
N ALA A 154 -25.32 11.67 -15.19
CA ALA A 154 -26.23 11.21 -16.24
C ALA A 154 -27.39 10.37 -15.68
N ILE A 155 -27.13 9.54 -14.67
CA ILE A 155 -28.19 8.76 -13.99
C ILE A 155 -29.14 9.68 -13.23
N THR A 156 -28.62 10.69 -12.57
CA THR A 156 -29.41 11.68 -11.83
C THR A 156 -30.32 12.48 -12.79
N VAL A 157 -29.76 12.97 -13.90
CA VAL A 157 -30.51 13.67 -14.96
C VAL A 157 -31.54 12.75 -15.61
N ALA A 158 -31.16 11.51 -15.91
CA ALA A 158 -32.08 10.52 -16.49
C ALA A 158 -33.30 10.25 -15.60
N LYS A 159 -33.08 10.16 -14.28
CA LYS A 159 -34.15 9.96 -13.31
C LYS A 159 -35.06 11.21 -13.18
N TYR A 160 -34.47 12.39 -13.26
CA TYR A 160 -35.22 13.64 -13.11
C TYR A 160 -36.08 13.95 -14.32
N PHE A 161 -35.56 13.72 -15.53
CA PHE A 161 -36.26 14.03 -16.79
C PHE A 161 -36.93 12.81 -17.43
N GLU A 162 -36.91 11.65 -16.78
CA GLU A 162 -37.43 10.37 -17.31
C GLU A 162 -36.86 10.04 -18.71
N ALA A 163 -35.63 10.46 -18.97
CA ALA A 163 -34.96 10.35 -20.24
C ALA A 163 -34.04 9.11 -20.31
N SER A 164 -33.63 8.75 -21.55
CA SER A 164 -32.64 7.69 -21.75
C SER A 164 -31.29 8.07 -21.12
N LEU A 165 -30.60 7.10 -20.52
CA LEU A 165 -29.26 7.30 -19.94
C LEU A 165 -28.25 7.86 -20.95
N THR A 166 -28.34 7.41 -22.21
CA THR A 166 -27.44 7.83 -23.30
C THR A 166 -27.66 9.30 -23.66
N ASP A 167 -28.93 9.70 -23.73
CA ASP A 167 -29.29 11.08 -24.07
C ASP A 167 -28.95 12.01 -22.91
N SER A 168 -29.20 11.61 -21.68
CA SER A 168 -28.81 12.33 -20.47
C SER A 168 -27.29 12.54 -20.39
N TYR A 169 -26.50 11.49 -20.68
CA TYR A 169 -25.03 11.60 -20.71
C TYR A 169 -24.52 12.63 -21.75
N ARG A 170 -25.15 12.70 -22.90
CA ARG A 170 -24.83 13.66 -23.97
C ARG A 170 -25.33 15.06 -23.66
N ALA A 171 -26.45 15.19 -22.96
CA ALA A 171 -27.06 16.46 -22.64
C ALA A 171 -26.34 17.24 -21.53
N ILE A 172 -25.51 16.61 -20.69
CA ILE A 172 -24.84 17.31 -19.57
C ILE A 172 -24.15 18.60 -19.97
N PRO A 173 -23.32 18.69 -21.04
CA PRO A 173 -22.67 19.95 -21.41
C PRO A 173 -23.71 21.03 -21.77
N TYR A 174 -24.76 20.66 -22.52
CA TYR A 174 -25.83 21.56 -22.89
C TYR A 174 -26.61 22.07 -21.67
N LEU A 175 -26.88 21.22 -20.69
CA LEU A 175 -27.56 21.57 -19.44
C LEU A 175 -26.76 22.55 -18.58
N ILE A 176 -25.43 22.48 -18.68
CA ILE A 176 -24.52 23.42 -18.01
C ILE A 176 -24.53 24.77 -18.76
N ASP A 177 -24.48 24.76 -20.09
CA ASP A 177 -24.49 25.98 -20.93
C ASP A 177 -25.81 26.76 -20.80
N GLU A 178 -26.95 26.08 -20.65
CA GLU A 178 -28.27 26.65 -20.43
C GLU A 178 -28.55 27.01 -18.96
N GLU A 179 -27.55 26.96 -18.07
CA GLU A 179 -27.66 27.25 -16.63
C GLU A 179 -28.74 26.40 -15.90
N ILE A 180 -29.23 25.32 -16.50
CA ILE A 180 -30.17 24.38 -15.86
C ILE A 180 -29.41 23.56 -14.81
N LEU A 181 -28.16 23.26 -15.07
CA LEU A 181 -27.22 22.62 -14.15
C LEU A 181 -26.16 23.63 -13.74
N ASP A 182 -26.03 23.92 -12.44
CA ASP A 182 -25.03 24.83 -11.92
C ASP A 182 -23.61 24.29 -12.21
N GLY A 183 -22.94 24.93 -13.18
CA GLY A 183 -21.59 24.57 -13.59
C GLY A 183 -20.54 24.69 -12.48
N GLY A 184 -20.79 25.61 -11.51
CA GLY A 184 -19.94 25.79 -10.33
C GLY A 184 -20.02 24.59 -9.39
N VAL A 185 -21.23 24.12 -9.13
CA VAL A 185 -21.47 22.91 -8.32
C VAL A 185 -20.86 21.69 -9.02
N TYR A 186 -21.13 21.50 -10.31
CA TYR A 186 -20.59 20.39 -11.10
C TYR A 186 -19.06 20.35 -11.05
N THR A 187 -18.41 21.47 -11.32
CA THR A 187 -16.95 21.56 -11.33
C THR A 187 -16.37 21.41 -9.91
N GLY A 188 -17.01 22.01 -8.92
CA GLY A 188 -16.57 21.93 -7.53
C GLY A 188 -16.60 20.52 -6.98
N GLU A 189 -17.66 19.76 -7.28
CA GLU A 189 -17.76 18.35 -6.87
C GLU A 189 -16.75 17.46 -7.60
N LEU A 190 -16.51 17.71 -8.89
CA LEU A 190 -15.49 17.02 -9.65
C LEU A 190 -14.08 17.23 -9.05
N ILE A 191 -13.75 18.47 -8.69
CA ILE A 191 -12.47 18.78 -8.04
C ILE A 191 -12.33 18.07 -6.71
N LYS A 192 -13.38 18.06 -5.90
CA LYS A 192 -13.41 17.30 -4.62
C LYS A 192 -13.18 15.82 -4.86
N LEU A 193 -13.85 15.21 -5.84
CA LEU A 193 -13.69 13.81 -6.18
C LEU A 193 -12.26 13.48 -6.59
N TYR A 194 -11.63 14.30 -7.44
CA TYR A 194 -10.22 14.15 -7.79
C TYR A 194 -9.29 14.28 -6.59
N ALA A 195 -9.53 15.26 -5.72
CA ALA A 195 -8.73 15.43 -4.51
C ALA A 195 -8.77 14.19 -3.62
N PHE A 196 -9.96 13.63 -3.37
CA PHE A 196 -10.11 12.40 -2.59
C PHE A 196 -9.52 11.18 -3.28
N THR A 197 -9.63 11.08 -4.60
CA THR A 197 -9.01 10.00 -5.37
C THR A 197 -7.47 10.04 -5.24
N LEU A 198 -6.87 11.22 -5.32
CA LEU A 198 -5.43 11.40 -5.10
C LEU A 198 -5.02 11.09 -3.65
N ILE A 199 -5.78 11.58 -2.66
CA ILE A 199 -5.53 11.28 -1.25
C ILE A 199 -5.58 9.77 -1.00
N GLY A 200 -6.51 9.05 -1.62
CA GLY A 200 -6.60 7.59 -1.53
C GLY A 200 -5.50 6.85 -2.28
N ALA A 201 -5.05 7.39 -3.43
CA ALA A 201 -4.01 6.78 -4.24
C ALA A 201 -2.62 6.86 -3.60
N ILE A 202 -2.27 8.00 -3.00
CA ILE A 202 -0.94 8.27 -2.42
C ILE A 202 -0.53 7.20 -1.39
N PRO A 203 -1.29 6.92 -0.31
CA PRO A 203 -0.90 5.91 0.67
C PRO A 203 -0.82 4.50 0.05
N THR A 204 -1.68 4.17 -0.91
CA THR A 204 -1.66 2.88 -1.60
C THR A 204 -0.39 2.72 -2.44
N ILE A 205 0.02 3.76 -3.17
CA ILE A 205 1.26 3.77 -3.95
C ILE A 205 2.47 3.69 -3.01
N ILE A 206 2.52 4.51 -1.96
CA ILE A 206 3.60 4.52 -0.97
C ILE A 206 3.72 3.15 -0.31
N SER A 207 2.61 2.55 0.11
CA SER A 207 2.59 1.21 0.71
C SER A 207 3.13 0.15 -0.26
N SER A 208 2.69 0.17 -1.52
CA SER A 208 3.16 -0.78 -2.54
C SER A 208 4.66 -0.62 -2.83
N VAL A 209 5.17 0.61 -2.92
CA VAL A 209 6.60 0.88 -3.13
C VAL A 209 7.43 0.55 -1.89
N LYS A 210 6.94 0.91 -0.69
CA LYS A 210 7.61 0.64 0.58
C LYS A 210 7.71 -0.86 0.85
N ASN A 211 6.63 -1.61 0.68
CA ASN A 211 6.61 -3.05 0.87
C ASN A 211 7.63 -3.76 -0.01
N ARG A 212 7.82 -3.29 -1.25
CA ARG A 212 8.87 -3.83 -2.15
C ARG A 212 10.28 -3.53 -1.69
N LYS A 213 10.52 -2.31 -1.19
CA LYS A 213 11.83 -1.95 -0.65
C LYS A 213 12.12 -2.75 0.60
N MET A 214 11.14 -2.90 1.50
CA MET A 214 11.29 -3.65 2.74
C MET A 214 11.45 -5.16 2.51
N ALA A 215 10.77 -5.74 1.53
CA ALA A 215 10.93 -7.14 1.15
C ALA A 215 12.37 -7.48 0.70
N LYS A 216 13.16 -6.49 0.28
CA LYS A 216 14.58 -6.67 -0.12
C LYS A 216 15.55 -6.49 1.05
N VAL A 217 15.09 -6.01 2.19
CA VAL A 217 15.95 -5.72 3.33
C VAL A 217 16.05 -6.95 4.21
N THR A 218 17.18 -7.65 4.13
CA THR A 218 17.51 -8.79 4.96
C THR A 218 18.93 -8.62 5.44
N TYR A 219 19.14 -8.46 6.74
CA TYR A 219 20.46 -8.39 7.35
C TYR A 219 20.43 -8.83 8.81
N ARG A 220 21.57 -9.33 9.29
CA ARG A 220 21.80 -9.63 10.69
C ARG A 220 22.20 -8.33 11.42
N MET A 221 21.56 -8.01 12.52
CA MET A 221 22.03 -6.96 13.40
C MET A 221 23.29 -7.46 14.08
N GLN A 222 24.39 -6.69 14.03
CA GLN A 222 25.62 -7.08 14.72
C GLN A 222 25.34 -7.32 16.20
N SER A 223 25.58 -8.55 16.65
CA SER A 223 25.58 -8.87 18.07
C SER A 223 26.73 -8.09 18.72
N GLN A 224 26.46 -7.40 19.83
CA GLN A 224 27.50 -6.69 20.63
C GLN A 224 28.62 -7.62 21.15
N ARG A 225 28.52 -8.93 20.92
CA ARG A 225 29.57 -9.91 21.28
C ARG A 225 30.89 -9.67 20.55
N ALA A 226 30.89 -9.09 19.37
CA ALA A 226 32.13 -8.82 18.63
C ALA A 226 32.97 -7.69 19.22
N VAL A 227 32.40 -6.84 20.08
CA VAL A 227 33.11 -5.71 20.71
C VAL A 227 33.86 -6.15 21.98
N ASN A 228 33.42 -7.22 22.64
CA ASN A 228 34.03 -7.70 23.90
C ASN A 228 35.08 -8.78 23.70
N SER A 229 35.43 -9.14 22.46
CA SER A 229 36.46 -10.14 22.13
C SER A 229 37.76 -9.54 21.59
N THR A 230 38.01 -8.26 21.82
CA THR A 230 39.37 -7.71 21.66
C THR A 230 40.22 -8.25 22.79
N PRO A 231 41.25 -9.07 22.55
CA PRO A 231 42.18 -9.45 23.60
C PRO A 231 42.93 -8.20 24.07
N GLU A 232 42.89 -7.94 25.36
CA GLU A 232 43.86 -7.02 25.98
C GLU A 232 45.25 -7.54 25.72
N PHE A 233 46.07 -6.72 25.03
CA PHE A 233 47.50 -6.85 24.98
C PHE A 233 48.14 -6.03 26.09
#